data_9860e1727d72c0aa1c906be06c5dd445
#
_entry.id   9860e1727d72c0aa1c906be06c5dd445
#
_cell.length_a   1.000
_cell.length_b   1.000
_cell.length_c   1.000
_cell.angle_alpha   90.00
_cell.angle_beta   90.00
_cell.angle_gamma   90.00
#
_symmetry.space_group_name_H-M   'P 1'
#
loop_
_entity.id
_entity.type
_entity.pdbx_description
1 polymer ?
#
loop_
_entity_poly.entity_id
_entity_poly.type
_entity_poly.pdbx_seq_one_letter_code
_entity_poly.pdbx_strand_id
1 'polypeptide(L)'
;MLVCQDWGGLIGLTIPMDMPGRFERLLVMNTMLGTGDVPLSEGFLAWRTFSNRNPDMDIAALMKRAVPDLGDAEAAAYAAPFPDARSKAGVRRFPNLVPDQPDADGAALSRRARDFWSKAWTGESFMAVGLKDQVLGPPVMRALGQVIRNCPPPLELPEAGHFVQEAGEIIVMQAMKSFGSAL
;
A
#
# COMPACT_ATOMS: atom_id res chain seq x y z
N MET A 1 -7.77 14.35 -5.53
CA MET A 1 -6.69 13.70 -4.76
C MET A 1 -6.73 12.20 -5.00
N LEU A 2 -5.57 11.53 -5.11
CA LEU A 2 -5.44 10.08 -5.05
C LEU A 2 -5.00 9.71 -3.64
N VAL A 3 -5.68 8.75 -3.01
CA VAL A 3 -5.30 8.15 -1.73
C VAL A 3 -5.12 6.66 -1.97
N CYS A 4 -3.98 6.10 -1.60
CA CYS A 4 -3.71 4.69 -1.84
C CYS A 4 -2.78 4.06 -0.79
N GLN A 5 -3.01 2.76 -0.58
CA GLN A 5 -2.27 1.89 0.33
C GLN A 5 -2.26 0.48 -0.24
N ASP A 6 -1.21 -0.30 -0.02
CA ASP A 6 -1.05 -1.69 -0.42
C ASP A 6 -1.41 -1.91 -1.91
N TRP A 7 -2.31 -2.81 -2.23
CA TRP A 7 -2.82 -3.04 -3.59
C TRP A 7 -3.48 -1.81 -4.21
N GLY A 8 -4.07 -0.94 -3.38
CA GLY A 8 -4.57 0.36 -3.82
C GLY A 8 -3.47 1.22 -4.45
N GLY A 9 -2.22 1.06 -4.03
CA GLY A 9 -1.08 1.73 -4.64
C GLY A 9 -0.56 1.01 -5.88
N LEU A 10 -0.43 -0.34 -5.88
CA LEU A 10 -0.02 -1.07 -7.08
C LEU A 10 -0.93 -0.77 -8.28
N ILE A 11 -2.23 -0.60 -8.03
CA ILE A 11 -3.22 -0.24 -9.05
C ILE A 11 -3.31 1.29 -9.21
N GLY A 12 -3.53 2.02 -8.10
CA GLY A 12 -3.83 3.45 -8.11
C GLY A 12 -2.71 4.30 -8.68
N LEU A 13 -1.44 3.98 -8.39
CA LEU A 13 -0.30 4.72 -8.91
C LEU A 13 -0.13 4.59 -10.44
N THR A 14 -0.81 3.67 -11.11
CA THR A 14 -0.79 3.57 -12.57
C THR A 14 -1.85 4.44 -13.27
N ILE A 15 -2.83 4.96 -12.53
CA ILE A 15 -3.98 5.66 -13.11
C ILE A 15 -3.65 7.10 -13.55
N PRO A 16 -2.93 7.93 -12.77
CA PRO A 16 -2.75 9.35 -13.09
C PRO A 16 -2.04 9.63 -14.41
N MET A 17 -1.16 8.75 -14.87
CA MET A 17 -0.45 8.94 -16.14
C MET A 17 -1.37 8.96 -17.36
N ASP A 18 -2.50 8.26 -17.29
CA ASP A 18 -3.49 8.18 -18.37
C ASP A 18 -4.69 9.13 -18.14
N MET A 19 -4.67 9.91 -17.05
CA MET A 19 -5.73 10.86 -16.66
C MET A 19 -5.14 12.25 -16.32
N PRO A 20 -4.50 12.95 -17.26
CA PRO A 20 -3.84 14.22 -17.01
C PRO A 20 -4.83 15.27 -16.46
N GLY A 21 -4.43 15.98 -15.42
CA GLY A 21 -5.26 17.00 -14.77
C GLY A 21 -6.35 16.48 -13.82
N ARG A 22 -6.56 15.16 -13.74
CA ARG A 22 -7.54 14.58 -12.83
C ARG A 22 -7.10 14.59 -11.37
N PHE A 23 -5.79 14.44 -11.15
CA PHE A 23 -5.19 14.34 -9.83
C PHE A 23 -4.17 15.45 -9.64
N GLU A 24 -4.32 16.20 -8.57
CA GLU A 24 -3.44 17.31 -8.16
C GLU A 24 -2.72 17.02 -6.85
N ARG A 25 -3.19 16.01 -6.10
CA ARG A 25 -2.65 15.61 -4.80
C ARG A 25 -2.57 14.10 -4.68
N LEU A 26 -1.49 13.64 -4.07
CA LEU A 26 -1.24 12.24 -3.72
C LEU A 26 -1.06 12.09 -2.22
N LEU A 27 -1.81 11.18 -1.61
CA LEU A 27 -1.55 10.62 -0.29
C LEU A 27 -1.24 9.14 -0.46
N VAL A 28 -0.03 8.73 -0.17
CA VAL A 28 0.45 7.37 -0.40
C VAL A 28 0.99 6.74 0.89
N MET A 29 0.57 5.51 1.16
CA MET A 29 0.87 4.80 2.39
C MET A 29 1.24 3.35 2.08
N ASN A 30 2.25 2.81 2.76
CA ASN A 30 2.67 1.40 2.74
C ASN A 30 2.31 0.67 1.43
N THR A 31 2.99 1.03 0.34
CA THR A 31 2.77 0.48 -1.00
C THR A 31 4.02 0.54 -1.86
N MET A 32 3.92 0.05 -3.09
CA MET A 32 5.01 0.06 -4.06
C MET A 32 4.51 0.14 -5.50
N LEU A 33 5.41 0.37 -6.43
CA LEU A 33 5.21 0.08 -7.86
C LEU A 33 5.79 -1.31 -8.16
N GLY A 34 4.95 -2.21 -8.66
CA GLY A 34 5.34 -3.58 -9.02
C GLY A 34 6.07 -3.62 -10.35
N THR A 35 7.31 -3.14 -10.42
CA THR A 35 8.09 -3.03 -11.67
C THR A 35 8.74 -4.34 -12.11
N GLY A 36 8.86 -5.31 -11.21
CA GLY A 36 9.48 -6.61 -11.47
C GLY A 36 11.00 -6.58 -11.63
N ASP A 37 11.63 -5.39 -11.52
CA ASP A 37 13.08 -5.21 -11.65
C ASP A 37 13.79 -5.08 -10.29
N VAL A 38 13.04 -5.18 -9.19
CA VAL A 38 13.57 -5.16 -7.82
C VAL A 38 13.08 -6.42 -7.08
N PRO A 39 13.94 -7.11 -6.33
CA PRO A 39 13.52 -8.27 -5.54
C PRO A 39 12.41 -7.90 -4.54
N LEU A 40 11.46 -8.81 -4.37
CA LEU A 40 10.43 -8.67 -3.36
C LEU A 40 11.03 -8.86 -1.94
N SER A 41 10.48 -8.16 -0.94
CA SER A 41 10.97 -8.27 0.43
C SER A 41 10.76 -9.69 1.00
N GLU A 42 11.63 -10.09 1.93
CA GLU A 42 11.47 -11.37 2.64
C GLU A 42 10.12 -11.45 3.36
N GLY A 43 9.67 -10.34 3.95
CA GLY A 43 8.35 -10.25 4.60
C GLY A 43 7.22 -10.53 3.61
N PHE A 44 7.29 -10.00 2.39
CA PHE A 44 6.30 -10.30 1.35
C PHE A 44 6.35 -11.77 0.92
N LEU A 45 7.53 -12.34 0.71
CA LEU A 45 7.68 -13.75 0.32
C LEU A 45 7.14 -14.70 1.41
N ALA A 46 7.37 -14.36 2.68
CA ALA A 46 6.78 -15.08 3.82
C ALA A 46 5.25 -14.97 3.83
N TRP A 47 4.69 -13.77 3.60
CA TRP A 47 3.25 -13.56 3.48
C TRP A 47 2.65 -14.37 2.33
N ARG A 48 3.23 -14.33 1.13
CA ARG A 48 2.77 -15.10 -0.05
C ARG A 48 2.77 -16.60 0.25
N THR A 49 3.81 -17.10 0.91
CA THR A 49 3.92 -18.50 1.32
C THR A 49 2.84 -18.87 2.33
N PHE A 50 2.64 -18.04 3.36
CA PHE A 50 1.61 -18.25 4.38
C PHE A 50 0.22 -18.27 3.75
N SER A 51 -0.10 -17.27 2.92
CA SER A 51 -1.39 -17.15 2.23
C SER A 51 -1.70 -18.39 1.38
N ASN A 52 -0.72 -18.88 0.63
CA ASN A 52 -0.89 -20.09 -0.20
C ASN A 52 -1.12 -21.36 0.62
N ARG A 53 -0.49 -21.48 1.80
CA ARG A 53 -0.60 -22.65 2.67
C ARG A 53 -1.86 -22.67 3.54
N ASN A 54 -2.52 -21.52 3.71
CA ASN A 54 -3.66 -21.36 4.60
C ASN A 54 -4.90 -20.88 3.83
N PRO A 55 -5.55 -21.74 3.03
CA PRO A 55 -6.66 -21.33 2.17
C PRO A 55 -7.87 -20.81 2.94
N ASP A 56 -8.03 -21.19 4.18
CA ASP A 56 -9.12 -20.77 5.08
C ASP A 56 -8.57 -20.03 6.31
N MET A 57 -7.59 -19.14 6.08
CA MET A 57 -6.99 -18.36 7.16
C MET A 57 -8.04 -17.56 7.95
N ASP A 58 -7.84 -17.46 9.26
CA ASP A 58 -8.65 -16.63 10.14
C ASP A 58 -8.29 -15.14 9.94
N ILE A 59 -9.20 -14.41 9.29
CA ILE A 59 -8.99 -12.98 8.97
C ILE A 59 -9.02 -12.13 10.24
N ALA A 60 -9.89 -12.41 11.21
CA ALA A 60 -9.93 -11.65 12.47
C ALA A 60 -8.62 -11.79 13.24
N ALA A 61 -8.12 -13.03 13.38
CA ALA A 61 -6.84 -13.30 14.03
C ALA A 61 -5.66 -12.67 13.27
N LEU A 62 -5.69 -12.66 11.93
CA LEU A 62 -4.70 -11.99 11.10
C LEU A 62 -4.66 -10.50 11.38
N MET A 63 -5.82 -9.84 11.39
CA MET A 63 -5.95 -8.40 11.64
C MET A 63 -5.49 -8.04 13.06
N LYS A 64 -5.92 -8.75 14.09
CA LYS A 64 -5.48 -8.50 15.48
C LYS A 64 -3.98 -8.69 15.69
N ARG A 65 -3.36 -9.60 14.96
CA ARG A 65 -1.89 -9.78 14.97
C ARG A 65 -1.18 -8.61 14.31
N ALA A 66 -1.74 -8.06 13.24
CA ALA A 66 -1.14 -6.96 12.49
C ALA A 66 -1.42 -5.58 13.12
N VAL A 67 -2.54 -5.46 13.83
CA VAL A 67 -2.97 -4.26 14.56
C VAL A 67 -3.35 -4.69 15.98
N PRO A 68 -2.39 -4.74 16.93
CA PRO A 68 -2.64 -5.30 18.26
C PRO A 68 -3.75 -4.61 19.07
N ASP A 69 -3.95 -3.32 18.85
CA ASP A 69 -4.97 -2.52 19.55
C ASP A 69 -6.38 -2.63 18.92
N LEU A 70 -6.53 -3.41 17.82
CA LEU A 70 -7.81 -3.58 17.15
C LEU A 70 -8.80 -4.32 18.04
N GLY A 71 -9.97 -3.72 18.27
CA GLY A 71 -11.04 -4.30 19.08
C GLY A 71 -11.66 -5.55 18.43
N ASP A 72 -12.31 -6.40 19.24
CA ASP A 72 -12.94 -7.64 18.74
C ASP A 72 -14.02 -7.35 17.69
N ALA A 73 -14.80 -6.30 17.89
CA ALA A 73 -15.86 -5.90 16.95
C ALA A 73 -15.29 -5.44 15.60
N GLU A 74 -14.19 -4.69 15.62
CA GLU A 74 -13.51 -4.23 14.42
C GLU A 74 -12.84 -5.39 13.66
N ALA A 75 -12.17 -6.29 14.39
CA ALA A 75 -11.59 -7.50 13.80
C ALA A 75 -12.67 -8.39 13.16
N ALA A 76 -13.84 -8.52 13.81
CA ALA A 76 -14.97 -9.24 13.25
C ALA A 76 -15.55 -8.54 12.01
N ALA A 77 -15.56 -7.20 11.97
CA ALA A 77 -16.00 -6.44 10.81
C ALA A 77 -15.06 -6.68 9.60
N TYR A 78 -13.75 -6.71 9.82
CA TYR A 78 -12.79 -7.10 8.77
C TYR A 78 -13.00 -8.54 8.26
N ALA A 79 -13.37 -9.46 9.15
CA ALA A 79 -13.62 -10.85 8.78
C ALA A 79 -14.98 -11.10 8.11
N ALA A 80 -15.97 -10.22 8.34
CA ALA A 80 -17.34 -10.41 7.87
C ALA A 80 -17.50 -10.72 6.36
N PRO A 81 -16.70 -10.15 5.43
CA PRO A 81 -16.77 -10.49 4.00
C PRO A 81 -16.22 -11.89 3.67
N PHE A 82 -15.61 -12.59 4.63
CA PHE A 82 -14.82 -13.81 4.42
C PHE A 82 -15.31 -14.99 5.26
N PRO A 83 -16.59 -15.40 5.16
CA PRO A 83 -17.18 -16.44 6.00
C PRO A 83 -16.61 -17.85 5.75
N ASP A 84 -16.00 -18.09 4.59
CA ASP A 84 -15.50 -19.40 4.17
C ASP A 84 -14.26 -19.32 3.29
N ALA A 85 -13.66 -20.46 2.97
CA ALA A 85 -12.47 -20.54 2.12
C ALA A 85 -12.71 -20.01 0.68
N ARG A 86 -13.94 -20.07 0.16
CA ARG A 86 -14.29 -19.60 -1.18
C ARG A 86 -14.27 -18.07 -1.24
N SER A 87 -14.84 -17.41 -0.26
CA SER A 87 -14.84 -15.96 -0.14
C SER A 87 -13.43 -15.38 0.03
N LYS A 88 -12.48 -16.17 0.56
CA LYS A 88 -11.05 -15.83 0.70
C LYS A 88 -10.22 -16.06 -0.57
N ALA A 89 -10.83 -16.46 -1.69
CA ALA A 89 -10.08 -16.75 -2.93
C ALA A 89 -9.25 -15.54 -3.41
N GLY A 90 -9.78 -14.32 -3.29
CA GLY A 90 -9.06 -13.09 -3.59
C GLY A 90 -7.84 -12.89 -2.69
N VAL A 91 -7.99 -13.07 -1.38
CA VAL A 91 -6.90 -12.94 -0.40
C VAL A 91 -5.72 -13.84 -0.76
N ARG A 92 -5.99 -15.07 -1.22
CA ARG A 92 -4.96 -16.01 -1.69
C ARG A 92 -4.37 -15.63 -3.05
N ARG A 93 -5.20 -15.09 -3.96
CA ARG A 93 -4.77 -14.81 -5.32
C ARG A 93 -3.91 -13.56 -5.42
N PHE A 94 -4.25 -12.50 -4.71
CA PHE A 94 -3.58 -11.21 -4.81
C PHE A 94 -2.05 -11.29 -4.57
N PRO A 95 -1.52 -11.97 -3.56
CA PRO A 95 -0.07 -12.08 -3.38
C PRO A 95 0.66 -12.73 -4.57
N ASN A 96 -0.03 -13.57 -5.34
CA ASN A 96 0.53 -14.23 -6.53
C ASN A 96 0.41 -13.40 -7.81
N LEU A 97 -0.18 -12.21 -7.74
CA LEU A 97 -0.30 -11.26 -8.85
C LEU A 97 0.73 -10.13 -8.76
N VAL A 98 1.47 -10.04 -7.65
CA VAL A 98 2.52 -9.02 -7.50
C VAL A 98 3.66 -9.35 -8.46
N PRO A 99 4.03 -8.44 -9.39
CA PRO A 99 5.11 -8.65 -10.33
C PRO A 99 6.45 -8.89 -9.63
N ASP A 100 7.07 -10.03 -9.86
CA ASP A 100 8.37 -10.44 -9.31
C ASP A 100 9.43 -10.67 -10.39
N GLN A 101 9.06 -10.48 -11.67
CA GLN A 101 9.92 -10.57 -12.84
C GLN A 101 9.63 -9.38 -13.77
N PRO A 102 10.61 -8.91 -14.57
CA PRO A 102 10.41 -7.78 -15.49
C PRO A 102 9.37 -8.00 -16.58
N ASP A 103 9.09 -9.24 -16.94
CA ASP A 103 8.09 -9.67 -17.93
C ASP A 103 6.76 -10.12 -17.30
N ALA A 104 6.62 -10.04 -15.97
CA ALA A 104 5.37 -10.35 -15.30
C ALA A 104 4.24 -9.39 -15.71
N ASP A 105 3.01 -9.89 -15.67
CA ASP A 105 1.82 -9.08 -15.93
C ASP A 105 1.79 -7.83 -15.04
N GLY A 106 1.59 -6.66 -15.65
CA GLY A 106 1.56 -5.38 -14.94
C GLY A 106 2.92 -4.72 -14.71
N ALA A 107 4.05 -5.43 -14.83
CA ALA A 107 5.38 -4.87 -14.60
C ALA A 107 5.70 -3.72 -15.57
N ALA A 108 5.40 -3.89 -16.86
CA ALA A 108 5.60 -2.84 -17.87
C ALA A 108 4.74 -1.59 -17.59
N LEU A 109 3.50 -1.78 -17.15
CA LEU A 109 2.60 -0.69 -16.75
C LEU A 109 3.17 0.08 -15.54
N SER A 110 3.65 -0.64 -14.53
CA SER A 110 4.27 -0.05 -13.34
C SER A 110 5.55 0.73 -13.66
N ARG A 111 6.36 0.27 -14.64
CA ARG A 111 7.54 1.03 -15.11
C ARG A 111 7.14 2.31 -15.83
N ARG A 112 6.09 2.31 -16.65
CA ARG A 112 5.53 3.54 -17.24
C ARG A 112 5.05 4.51 -16.14
N ALA A 113 4.36 4.00 -15.13
CA ALA A 113 3.94 4.80 -13.98
C ALA A 113 5.16 5.37 -13.23
N ARG A 114 6.22 4.61 -13.01
CA ARG A 114 7.48 5.10 -12.43
C ARG A 114 8.04 6.28 -13.21
N ASP A 115 8.05 6.19 -14.54
CA ASP A 115 8.49 7.28 -15.40
C ASP A 115 7.61 8.53 -15.28
N PHE A 116 6.29 8.35 -15.19
CA PHE A 116 5.37 9.44 -14.94
C PHE A 116 5.63 10.14 -13.59
N TRP A 117 5.70 9.36 -12.50
CA TRP A 117 5.90 9.92 -11.17
C TRP A 117 7.24 10.66 -11.04
N SER A 118 8.28 10.17 -11.72
CA SER A 118 9.62 10.76 -11.64
C SER A 118 9.79 11.99 -12.55
N LYS A 119 9.09 12.06 -13.68
CA LYS A 119 9.33 13.07 -14.72
C LYS A 119 8.18 14.04 -14.92
N ALA A 120 6.94 13.58 -14.82
CA ALA A 120 5.76 14.31 -15.23
C ALA A 120 4.86 14.76 -14.06
N TRP A 121 4.94 14.12 -12.90
CA TRP A 121 4.15 14.52 -11.75
C TRP A 121 4.53 15.92 -11.27
N THR A 122 3.52 16.81 -11.13
CA THR A 122 3.67 18.19 -10.68
C THR A 122 2.79 18.54 -9.49
N GLY A 123 1.94 17.61 -9.07
CA GLY A 123 1.06 17.81 -7.92
C GLY A 123 1.79 17.70 -6.57
N GLU A 124 1.07 18.00 -5.52
CA GLU A 124 1.55 17.86 -4.14
C GLU A 124 1.48 16.40 -3.71
N SER A 125 2.46 15.96 -2.92
CA SER A 125 2.51 14.60 -2.39
C SER A 125 2.65 14.61 -0.88
N PHE A 126 1.99 13.67 -0.24
CA PHE A 126 2.16 13.34 1.17
C PHE A 126 2.35 11.82 1.30
N MET A 127 3.32 11.42 2.09
CA MET A 127 3.63 10.01 2.33
C MET A 127 3.53 9.70 3.81
N ALA A 128 2.92 8.58 4.17
CA ALA A 128 2.96 8.04 5.52
C ALA A 128 3.46 6.60 5.51
N VAL A 129 4.15 6.18 6.57
CA VAL A 129 4.69 4.82 6.69
C VAL A 129 4.56 4.28 8.11
N GLY A 130 3.96 3.10 8.23
CA GLY A 130 3.99 2.30 9.44
C GLY A 130 5.35 1.61 9.60
N LEU A 131 6.07 1.92 10.69
CA LEU A 131 7.45 1.43 10.87
C LEU A 131 7.51 -0.07 11.19
N LYS A 132 6.41 -0.66 11.67
CA LYS A 132 6.33 -2.10 11.99
C LYS A 132 5.94 -2.96 10.76
N ASP A 133 5.68 -2.37 9.60
CA ASP A 133 5.39 -3.12 8.38
C ASP A 133 6.66 -3.80 7.85
N GLN A 134 6.67 -5.13 7.86
CA GLN A 134 7.76 -5.96 7.34
C GLN A 134 7.64 -6.24 5.83
N VAL A 135 6.51 -5.86 5.22
CA VAL A 135 6.20 -6.11 3.80
C VAL A 135 6.50 -4.88 2.96
N LEU A 136 5.86 -3.75 3.26
CA LEU A 136 5.92 -2.49 2.52
C LEU A 136 6.37 -1.31 3.41
N GLY A 137 7.17 -1.61 4.41
CA GLY A 137 7.63 -0.66 5.42
C GLY A 137 8.71 0.32 4.93
N PRO A 138 9.51 0.89 5.86
CA PRO A 138 10.38 2.02 5.57
C PRO A 138 11.33 1.87 4.39
N PRO A 139 11.98 0.72 4.12
CA PRO A 139 12.87 0.60 2.96
C PRO A 139 12.12 0.77 1.63
N VAL A 140 10.94 0.15 1.51
CA VAL A 140 10.11 0.19 0.30
C VAL A 140 9.54 1.60 0.10
N MET A 141 9.02 2.22 1.17
CA MET A 141 8.43 3.55 1.10
C MET A 141 9.49 4.62 0.81
N ARG A 142 10.71 4.51 1.35
CA ARG A 142 11.82 5.40 0.99
C ARG A 142 12.19 5.29 -0.48
N ALA A 143 12.25 4.06 -1.02
CA ALA A 143 12.51 3.85 -2.44
C ALA A 143 11.40 4.47 -3.32
N LEU A 144 10.13 4.29 -2.94
CA LEU A 144 9.00 4.92 -3.64
C LEU A 144 9.07 6.46 -3.55
N GLY A 145 9.42 7.02 -2.39
CA GLY A 145 9.59 8.46 -2.20
C GLY A 145 10.65 9.08 -3.10
N GLN A 146 11.73 8.34 -3.40
CA GLN A 146 12.76 8.77 -4.35
C GLN A 146 12.28 8.75 -5.81
N VAL A 147 11.29 7.94 -6.12
CA VAL A 147 10.66 7.90 -7.44
C VAL A 147 9.69 9.06 -7.63
N ILE A 148 8.90 9.39 -6.63
CA ILE A 148 7.88 10.44 -6.73
C ILE A 148 8.56 11.81 -6.66
N ARG A 149 8.46 12.56 -7.76
CA ARG A 149 9.06 13.90 -7.87
C ARG A 149 8.57 14.82 -6.75
N ASN A 150 9.52 15.49 -6.08
CA ASN A 150 9.26 16.42 -4.98
C ASN A 150 8.46 15.82 -3.81
N CYS A 151 8.52 14.50 -3.62
CA CYS A 151 7.89 13.86 -2.47
C CYS A 151 8.63 14.25 -1.18
N PRO A 152 7.93 14.82 -0.18
CA PRO A 152 8.56 15.12 1.10
C PRO A 152 8.92 13.81 1.84
N PRO A 153 9.79 13.89 2.87
CA PRO A 153 10.02 12.76 3.77
C PRO A 153 8.69 12.23 4.34
N PRO A 154 8.55 10.91 4.51
CA PRO A 154 7.32 10.33 5.01
C PRO A 154 7.03 10.74 6.47
N LEU A 155 5.74 10.87 6.81
CA LEU A 155 5.28 10.80 8.17
C LEU A 155 5.53 9.38 8.69
N GLU A 156 6.44 9.25 9.64
CA GLU A 156 6.75 7.96 10.27
C GLU A 156 5.82 7.70 11.45
N LEU A 157 5.20 6.52 11.47
CA LEU A 157 4.27 6.07 12.50
C LEU A 157 4.89 4.86 13.24
N PRO A 158 5.56 5.07 14.37
CA PRO A 158 6.35 4.03 15.05
C PRO A 158 5.54 2.82 15.49
N GLU A 159 4.27 3.02 15.84
CA GLU A 159 3.41 1.95 16.35
C GLU A 159 2.59 1.27 15.25
N ALA A 160 2.46 1.90 14.07
CA ALA A 160 1.69 1.34 12.97
C ALA A 160 2.46 0.27 12.19
N GLY A 161 1.72 -0.75 11.74
CA GLY A 161 2.18 -1.82 10.86
C GLY A 161 1.68 -1.63 9.43
N HIS A 162 1.40 -2.76 8.78
CA HIS A 162 0.94 -2.80 7.39
C HIS A 162 -0.42 -2.11 7.17
N PHE A 163 -1.36 -2.30 8.09
CA PHE A 163 -2.69 -1.67 8.03
C PHE A 163 -2.65 -0.26 8.59
N VAL A 164 -1.85 0.58 7.99
CA VAL A 164 -1.56 1.94 8.44
C VAL A 164 -2.78 2.86 8.39
N GLN A 165 -3.82 2.50 7.64
CA GLN A 165 -5.10 3.20 7.62
C GLN A 165 -5.80 3.23 8.99
N GLU A 166 -5.45 2.32 9.92
CA GLU A 166 -5.95 2.35 11.31
C GLU A 166 -5.42 3.58 12.08
N ALA A 167 -4.34 4.19 11.62
CA ALA A 167 -3.86 5.50 12.09
C ALA A 167 -4.39 6.65 11.19
N GLY A 168 -5.50 6.47 10.49
CA GLY A 168 -6.01 7.37 9.45
C GLY A 168 -6.26 8.80 9.94
N GLU A 169 -6.70 8.99 11.18
CA GLU A 169 -6.98 10.33 11.73
C GLU A 169 -5.73 11.21 11.70
N ILE A 170 -4.62 10.75 12.29
CA ILE A 170 -3.36 11.53 12.31
C ILE A 170 -2.81 11.71 10.91
N ILE A 171 -2.90 10.70 10.04
CA ILE A 171 -2.43 10.78 8.65
C ILE A 171 -3.19 11.86 7.90
N VAL A 172 -4.53 11.86 7.98
CA VAL A 172 -5.37 12.84 7.27
C VAL A 172 -5.10 14.24 7.80
N MET A 173 -5.03 14.44 9.12
CA MET A 173 -4.73 15.76 9.71
C MET A 173 -3.39 16.32 9.22
N GLN A 174 -2.34 15.50 9.22
CA GLN A 174 -1.01 15.93 8.78
C GLN A 174 -0.97 16.17 7.26
N ALA A 175 -1.64 15.34 6.47
CA ALA A 175 -1.72 15.51 5.02
C ALA A 175 -2.46 16.80 4.65
N MET A 176 -3.60 17.07 5.27
CA MET A 176 -4.39 18.31 5.01
C MET A 176 -3.60 19.54 5.40
N LYS A 177 -2.90 19.50 6.53
CA LYS A 177 -1.99 20.59 6.95
C LYS A 177 -0.87 20.81 5.94
N SER A 178 -0.26 19.72 5.44
CA SER A 178 0.79 19.78 4.42
C SER A 178 0.30 20.39 3.11
N PHE A 179 -0.94 20.10 2.71
CA PHE A 179 -1.57 20.63 1.51
C PHE A 179 -2.17 22.04 1.70
N GLY A 180 -1.91 22.73 2.82
CA GLY A 180 -2.43 24.07 3.10
C GLY A 180 -3.95 24.15 3.19
N SER A 181 -4.64 23.02 3.43
CA SER A 181 -6.10 22.99 3.57
C SER A 181 -6.47 23.10 5.04
N ALA A 182 -7.38 24.02 5.39
CA ALA A 182 -8.01 24.02 6.71
C ALA A 182 -8.92 22.78 6.85
N LEU A 183 -8.88 22.15 8.01
CA LEU A 183 -9.86 21.13 8.40
C LEU A 183 -11.13 21.81 8.90
#